data_f42c6b0d56e51e4d4992aa5090160652
#
_entry.id   f42c6b0d56e51e4d4992aa5090160652
#
_cell.length_a   1.000
_cell.length_b   1.000
_cell.length_c   1.000
_cell.angle_alpha   90.00
_cell.angle_beta   90.00
_cell.angle_gamma   90.00
#
_symmetry.space_group_name_H-M   'P 1'
#
loop_
_entity.id
_entity.type
_entity.pdbx_description
1 polymer ?
#
loop_
_entity_poly.entity_id
_entity_poly.type
_entity_poly.pdbx_seq_one_letter_code
_entity_poly.pdbx_strand_id
1 'polypeptide(L)'
;MRTSRRGFLKTLGGVALFSIVPRHVLGNGYIAPSDQLTKGIIGTGGMGRGHVNYAGTRLVAVCDVDKNHLELGKKLVKEKIAAYHDFRDLILDPNVDIVHIATPPHWHGIMSVEAAKAGKDIWCEKPMTRTIGEGKRVMEAVQQYGRMFRLNTWFRFTDQFYGLGTPVQ
;
A
#
# COMPACT_ATOMS: atom_id res chain seq x y z
N MET A 1 -43.36 34.46 -16.98
CA MET A 1 -42.14 35.27 -17.10
C MET A 1 -41.06 34.42 -17.81
N ARG A 2 -40.68 34.80 -19.02
CA ARG A 2 -39.58 34.12 -19.76
C ARG A 2 -38.26 34.78 -19.33
N THR A 3 -37.47 34.08 -18.54
CA THR A 3 -36.09 34.52 -18.24
C THR A 3 -35.26 34.38 -19.50
N SER A 4 -34.67 35.47 -19.98
CA SER A 4 -33.81 35.46 -21.16
C SER A 4 -32.47 34.74 -20.82
N ARG A 5 -31.85 34.06 -21.83
CA ARG A 5 -30.53 33.42 -21.67
C ARG A 5 -29.47 34.37 -21.07
N ARG A 6 -29.55 35.67 -21.37
CA ARG A 6 -28.66 36.73 -20.83
C ARG A 6 -28.92 37.00 -19.33
N GLY A 7 -30.17 36.89 -18.84
CA GLY A 7 -30.51 37.01 -17.41
C GLY A 7 -29.96 35.82 -16.62
N PHE A 8 -30.08 34.61 -17.15
CA PHE A 8 -29.56 33.39 -16.55
C PHE A 8 -28.02 33.41 -16.38
N LEU A 9 -27.31 33.86 -17.41
CA LEU A 9 -25.84 33.99 -17.36
C LEU A 9 -25.38 35.08 -16.39
N LYS A 10 -26.13 36.16 -16.20
CA LYS A 10 -25.81 37.19 -15.20
C LYS A 10 -26.03 36.73 -13.75
N THR A 11 -26.98 35.82 -13.53
CA THR A 11 -27.22 35.23 -12.20
C THR A 11 -26.18 34.17 -11.84
N LEU A 12 -25.63 33.45 -12.83
CA LEU A 12 -24.52 32.49 -12.65
C LEU A 12 -23.15 33.16 -12.48
N GLY A 13 -22.97 34.37 -13.00
CA GLY A 13 -21.71 35.12 -12.89
C GLY A 13 -21.45 35.72 -11.50
N GLY A 14 -22.41 35.64 -10.55
CA GLY A 14 -22.31 36.24 -9.24
C GLY A 14 -21.82 35.36 -8.10
N VAL A 15 -21.65 34.06 -8.33
CA VAL A 15 -21.12 33.12 -7.32
C VAL A 15 -20.00 32.27 -7.92
N ALA A 16 -18.91 32.92 -8.27
CA ALA A 16 -17.65 32.21 -8.37
C ALA A 16 -17.25 31.84 -6.94
N LEU A 17 -17.72 30.67 -6.47
CA LEU A 17 -17.17 30.03 -5.27
C LEU A 17 -15.70 29.71 -5.58
N PHE A 18 -14.80 30.63 -5.24
CA PHE A 18 -13.39 30.36 -5.21
C PHE A 18 -13.17 29.33 -4.10
N SER A 19 -13.12 28.06 -4.48
CA SER A 19 -12.65 27.04 -3.57
C SER A 19 -11.14 27.22 -3.43
N ILE A 20 -10.69 27.76 -2.32
CA ILE A 20 -9.27 27.83 -2.00
C ILE A 20 -8.86 26.42 -1.59
N VAL A 21 -8.34 25.65 -2.55
CA VAL A 21 -7.74 24.34 -2.27
C VAL A 21 -6.36 24.60 -1.66
N PRO A 22 -6.11 24.18 -0.41
CA PRO A 22 -4.80 24.35 0.21
C PRO A 22 -3.68 23.73 -0.66
N ARG A 23 -2.52 24.37 -0.69
CA ARG A 23 -1.40 24.01 -1.56
C ARG A 23 -0.91 22.57 -1.38
N HIS A 24 -1.01 22.04 -0.16
CA HIS A 24 -0.67 20.65 0.15
C HIS A 24 -1.66 19.63 -0.45
N VAL A 25 -2.89 20.02 -0.75
CA VAL A 25 -3.88 19.16 -1.42
C VAL A 25 -3.61 19.09 -2.92
N LEU A 26 -2.99 20.12 -3.51
CA LEU A 26 -2.62 20.18 -4.93
C LEU A 26 -1.26 19.51 -5.23
N GLY A 27 -0.61 18.91 -4.24
CA GLY A 27 0.66 18.22 -4.43
C GLY A 27 1.84 19.09 -4.85
N ASN A 28 1.76 20.43 -4.74
CA ASN A 28 2.77 21.36 -5.23
C ASN A 28 4.09 21.24 -4.45
N GLY A 29 4.95 20.30 -4.89
CA GLY A 29 6.18 19.91 -4.21
C GLY A 29 6.03 18.81 -3.15
N TYR A 30 4.80 18.32 -2.91
CA TYR A 30 4.47 17.22 -2.01
C TYR A 30 3.48 16.27 -2.70
N ILE A 31 3.57 14.97 -2.40
CA ILE A 31 2.55 14.00 -2.84
C ILE A 31 1.24 14.39 -2.14
N ALA A 32 0.19 14.66 -2.91
CA ALA A 32 -1.13 14.93 -2.34
C ALA A 32 -1.58 13.73 -1.50
N PRO A 33 -2.28 13.92 -0.36
CA PRO A 33 -2.76 12.80 0.44
C PRO A 33 -3.63 11.80 -0.32
N SER A 34 -4.35 12.25 -1.37
CA SER A 34 -5.12 11.42 -2.29
C SER A 34 -4.27 10.54 -3.21
N ASP A 35 -3.03 10.95 -3.47
CA ASP A 35 -2.13 10.26 -4.41
C ASP A 35 -1.15 9.34 -3.66
N GLN A 36 -1.21 9.36 -2.32
CA GLN A 36 -0.38 8.53 -1.47
C GLN A 36 -0.98 7.13 -1.37
N LEU A 37 -0.26 6.13 -1.86
CA LEU A 37 -0.68 4.74 -1.74
C LEU A 37 -0.79 4.32 -0.27
N THR A 38 -1.84 3.58 0.05
CA THR A 38 -2.06 3.06 1.39
C THR A 38 -1.59 1.61 1.49
N LYS A 39 -1.00 1.26 2.63
CA LYS A 39 -0.55 -0.12 2.83
C LYS A 39 -1.05 -0.73 4.13
N GLY A 40 -1.29 -2.05 4.06
CA GLY A 40 -1.48 -2.91 5.21
C GLY A 40 -0.27 -3.84 5.38
N ILE A 41 0.17 -4.08 6.62
CA ILE A 41 1.27 -5.01 6.92
C ILE A 41 0.69 -6.26 7.58
N ILE A 42 0.99 -7.43 7.02
CA ILE A 42 0.69 -8.74 7.61
C ILE A 42 1.99 -9.31 8.20
N GLY A 43 1.99 -9.55 9.50
CA GLY A 43 3.15 -9.94 10.27
C GLY A 43 3.88 -8.72 10.86
N THR A 44 3.55 -8.36 12.09
CA THR A 44 4.13 -7.21 12.81
C THR A 44 5.22 -7.61 13.81
N GLY A 45 5.87 -8.73 13.54
CA GLY A 45 7.10 -9.17 14.21
C GLY A 45 8.29 -8.25 13.87
N GLY A 46 9.51 -8.75 14.09
CA GLY A 46 10.74 -7.95 13.90
C GLY A 46 10.85 -7.33 12.51
N MET A 47 10.68 -8.11 11.46
CA MET A 47 10.81 -7.64 10.07
C MET A 47 9.68 -6.68 9.68
N GLY A 48 8.41 -7.03 9.91
CA GLY A 48 7.27 -6.20 9.50
C GLY A 48 7.30 -4.81 10.11
N ARG A 49 7.74 -4.67 11.35
CA ARG A 49 7.91 -3.36 12.00
C ARG A 49 8.97 -2.48 11.35
N GLY A 50 9.98 -3.07 10.75
CA GLY A 50 11.02 -2.33 10.01
C GLY A 50 10.52 -1.73 8.69
N HIS A 51 9.35 -2.16 8.20
CA HIS A 51 8.83 -1.78 6.87
C HIS A 51 7.77 -0.67 6.87
N VAL A 52 7.62 0.06 7.97
CA VAL A 52 6.60 1.10 8.12
C VAL A 52 6.87 2.29 7.21
N ASN A 53 8.11 2.76 7.17
CA ASN A 53 8.49 4.03 6.58
C ASN A 53 9.08 3.87 5.17
N TYR A 54 8.23 3.52 4.19
CA TYR A 54 8.61 3.60 2.79
C TYR A 54 8.04 4.85 2.13
N ALA A 55 8.89 5.58 1.40
CA ALA A 55 8.49 6.79 0.70
C ALA A 55 7.31 6.52 -0.24
N GLY A 56 6.34 7.43 -0.26
CA GLY A 56 5.16 7.34 -1.12
C GLY A 56 4.05 6.42 -0.59
N THR A 57 4.23 5.78 0.58
CA THR A 57 3.18 4.93 1.17
C THR A 57 2.80 5.37 2.58
N ARG A 58 1.54 5.15 2.95
CA ARG A 58 1.01 5.41 4.30
C ARG A 58 0.47 4.11 4.90
N LEU A 59 0.92 3.78 6.12
CA LEU A 59 0.38 2.63 6.85
C LEU A 59 -1.02 2.94 7.37
N VAL A 60 -2.00 2.10 7.02
CA VAL A 60 -3.41 2.25 7.43
C VAL A 60 -3.95 1.02 8.16
N ALA A 61 -3.30 -0.14 8.02
CA ALA A 61 -3.74 -1.38 8.63
C ALA A 61 -2.56 -2.27 9.03
N VAL A 62 -2.74 -3.05 10.08
CA VAL A 62 -1.82 -4.10 10.53
C VAL A 62 -2.56 -5.38 10.82
N CYS A 63 -1.90 -6.52 10.63
CA CYS A 63 -2.42 -7.84 10.96
C CYS A 63 -1.35 -8.71 11.61
N ASP A 64 -1.67 -9.36 12.69
CA ASP A 64 -0.85 -10.41 13.29
C ASP A 64 -1.73 -11.38 14.10
N VAL A 65 -1.40 -12.66 14.07
CA VAL A 65 -2.07 -13.68 14.86
C VAL A 65 -1.66 -13.61 16.34
N ASP A 66 -0.48 -13.08 16.64
CA ASP A 66 -0.02 -12.81 17.99
C ASP A 66 -0.54 -11.46 18.48
N LYS A 67 -1.28 -11.46 19.59
CA LYS A 67 -1.87 -10.25 20.18
C LYS A 67 -0.82 -9.20 20.58
N ASN A 68 0.34 -9.66 21.08
CA ASN A 68 1.39 -8.74 21.50
C ASN A 68 2.03 -8.06 20.28
N HIS A 69 2.29 -8.83 19.21
CA HIS A 69 2.79 -8.26 17.96
C HIS A 69 1.78 -7.29 17.35
N LEU A 70 0.49 -7.62 17.38
CA LEU A 70 -0.58 -6.75 16.89
C LEU A 70 -0.62 -5.42 17.67
N GLU A 71 -0.54 -5.46 19.00
CA GLU A 71 -0.49 -4.25 19.83
C GLU A 71 0.78 -3.41 19.59
N LEU A 72 1.90 -4.06 19.33
CA LEU A 72 3.12 -3.35 18.91
C LEU A 72 2.94 -2.74 17.52
N GLY A 73 2.30 -3.46 16.60
CA GLY A 73 1.99 -2.99 15.26
C GLY A 73 1.13 -1.71 15.25
N LYS A 74 0.11 -1.64 16.09
CA LYS A 74 -0.75 -0.45 16.26
C LYS A 74 -0.01 0.81 16.71
N LYS A 75 1.14 0.66 17.36
CA LYS A 75 1.94 1.77 17.88
C LYS A 75 3.00 2.27 16.88
N LEU A 76 3.07 1.69 15.69
CA LEU A 76 4.09 2.04 14.69
C LEU A 76 3.90 3.42 14.08
N VAL A 77 2.67 3.93 14.11
CA VAL A 77 2.30 5.27 13.65
C VAL A 77 1.48 5.97 14.74
N LYS A 78 1.45 7.31 14.70
CA LYS A 78 0.70 8.11 15.67
C LYS A 78 -0.80 8.07 15.40
N GLU A 79 -1.19 7.92 14.14
CA GLU A 79 -2.57 7.84 13.69
C GLU A 79 -3.20 6.52 14.11
N LYS A 80 -4.51 6.56 14.35
CA LYS A 80 -5.28 5.33 14.59
C LYS A 80 -5.40 4.55 13.28
N ILE A 81 -4.86 3.33 13.27
CA ILE A 81 -4.91 2.40 12.13
C ILE A 81 -5.80 1.20 12.44
N ALA A 82 -6.29 0.53 11.39
CA ALA A 82 -7.04 -0.72 11.53
C ALA A 82 -6.12 -1.86 12.01
N ALA A 83 -6.68 -2.80 12.76
CA ALA A 83 -5.92 -3.94 13.28
C ALA A 83 -6.75 -5.23 13.15
N TYR A 84 -6.16 -6.24 12.55
CA TYR A 84 -6.81 -7.50 12.21
C TYR A 84 -6.05 -8.68 12.78
N HIS A 85 -6.76 -9.74 13.16
CA HIS A 85 -6.17 -11.03 13.54
C HIS A 85 -6.07 -11.98 12.35
N ASP A 86 -7.05 -11.93 11.45
CA ASP A 86 -7.05 -12.70 10.21
C ASP A 86 -6.55 -11.83 9.06
N PHE A 87 -5.58 -12.33 8.31
CA PHE A 87 -5.02 -11.62 7.16
C PHE A 87 -6.04 -11.39 6.04
N ARG A 88 -7.07 -12.23 5.97
CA ARG A 88 -8.15 -12.10 4.99
C ARG A 88 -8.94 -10.82 5.20
N ASP A 89 -9.19 -10.47 6.46
CA ASP A 89 -9.90 -9.23 6.80
C ASP A 89 -9.08 -8.00 6.39
N LEU A 90 -7.75 -8.02 6.58
CA LEU A 90 -6.88 -6.95 6.11
C LEU A 90 -6.88 -6.85 4.58
N ILE A 91 -6.81 -7.99 3.88
CA ILE A 91 -6.81 -8.03 2.40
C ILE A 91 -8.12 -7.47 1.84
N LEU A 92 -9.24 -7.70 2.51
CA LEU A 92 -10.56 -7.21 2.09
C LEU A 92 -10.81 -5.74 2.48
N ASP A 93 -9.96 -5.12 3.29
CA ASP A 93 -10.12 -3.71 3.64
C ASP A 93 -9.99 -2.81 2.38
N PRO A 94 -11.05 -2.06 2.02
CA PRO A 94 -11.03 -1.19 0.85
C PRO A 94 -10.04 -0.02 0.96
N ASN A 95 -9.61 0.31 2.17
CA ASN A 95 -8.64 1.37 2.40
C ASN A 95 -7.18 0.93 2.21
N VAL A 96 -6.92 -0.33 1.88
CA VAL A 96 -5.58 -0.87 1.63
C VAL A 96 -5.37 -1.03 0.14
N ASP A 97 -4.35 -0.37 -0.42
CA ASP A 97 -3.92 -0.52 -1.82
C ASP A 97 -2.85 -1.61 -1.94
N ILE A 98 -1.90 -1.62 -1.01
CA ILE A 98 -0.74 -2.51 -1.02
C ILE A 98 -0.76 -3.40 0.22
N VAL A 99 -0.63 -4.70 0.02
CA VAL A 99 -0.44 -5.67 1.10
C VAL A 99 1.05 -6.01 1.22
N HIS A 100 1.64 -5.65 2.37
CA HIS A 100 3.01 -5.99 2.70
C HIS A 100 3.04 -7.27 3.54
N ILE A 101 3.60 -8.36 3.01
CA ILE A 101 3.64 -9.67 3.64
C ILE A 101 5.02 -9.88 4.28
N ALA A 102 5.06 -9.91 5.61
CA ALA A 102 6.27 -10.08 6.42
C ALA A 102 6.12 -11.24 7.42
N THR A 103 5.38 -12.24 7.04
CA THR A 103 5.13 -13.49 7.79
C THR A 103 6.23 -14.51 7.57
N PRO A 104 6.20 -15.68 8.25
CA PRO A 104 7.04 -16.80 7.89
C PRO A 104 6.80 -17.29 6.45
N PRO A 105 7.82 -17.81 5.75
CA PRO A 105 7.78 -18.11 4.30
C PRO A 105 6.65 -19.04 3.84
N HIS A 106 6.17 -19.92 4.70
CA HIS A 106 5.09 -20.84 4.36
C HIS A 106 3.72 -20.17 4.16
N TRP A 107 3.59 -18.91 4.56
CA TRP A 107 2.40 -18.09 4.33
C TRP A 107 2.50 -17.19 3.09
N HIS A 108 3.71 -16.94 2.58
CA HIS A 108 3.92 -15.97 1.50
C HIS A 108 3.11 -16.29 0.24
N GLY A 109 3.13 -17.56 -0.19
CA GLY A 109 2.44 -17.99 -1.41
C GLY A 109 0.92 -17.77 -1.34
N ILE A 110 0.28 -18.31 -0.29
CA ILE A 110 -1.17 -18.22 -0.15
C ILE A 110 -1.63 -16.77 0.05
N MET A 111 -0.95 -16.00 0.90
CA MET A 111 -1.29 -14.61 1.14
C MET A 111 -1.14 -13.75 -0.12
N SER A 112 -0.10 -14.00 -0.92
CA SER A 112 0.11 -13.29 -2.20
C SER A 112 -0.99 -13.60 -3.20
N VAL A 113 -1.41 -14.86 -3.33
CA VAL A 113 -2.51 -15.26 -4.22
C VAL A 113 -3.82 -14.61 -3.78
N GLU A 114 -4.16 -14.64 -2.49
CA GLU A 114 -5.40 -14.04 -2.00
C GLU A 114 -5.38 -12.51 -2.12
N ALA A 115 -4.24 -11.85 -1.90
CA ALA A 115 -4.08 -10.42 -2.11
C ALA A 115 -4.29 -10.03 -3.59
N ALA A 116 -3.70 -10.79 -4.53
CA ALA A 116 -3.91 -10.57 -5.96
C ALA A 116 -5.38 -10.70 -6.35
N LYS A 117 -6.07 -11.76 -5.89
CA LYS A 117 -7.51 -11.98 -6.12
C LYS A 117 -8.38 -10.82 -5.60
N ALA A 118 -8.00 -10.24 -4.46
CA ALA A 118 -8.69 -9.11 -3.87
C ALA A 118 -8.34 -7.76 -4.54
N GLY A 119 -7.54 -7.78 -5.60
CA GLY A 119 -7.17 -6.58 -6.35
C GLY A 119 -6.10 -5.72 -5.67
N LYS A 120 -5.34 -6.29 -4.72
CA LYS A 120 -4.27 -5.58 -4.01
C LYS A 120 -2.93 -5.78 -4.69
N ASP A 121 -2.09 -4.74 -4.68
CA ASP A 121 -0.69 -4.88 -5.02
C ASP A 121 0.08 -5.51 -3.85
N ILE A 122 1.19 -6.19 -4.14
CA ILE A 122 1.85 -7.06 -3.19
C ILE A 122 3.31 -6.67 -3.03
N TRP A 123 3.71 -6.53 -1.79
CA TRP A 123 5.11 -6.46 -1.40
C TRP A 123 5.41 -7.61 -0.44
N CYS A 124 6.16 -8.60 -0.89
CA CYS A 124 6.42 -9.81 -0.12
C CYS A 124 7.88 -9.88 0.35
N GLU A 125 8.09 -10.30 1.59
CA GLU A 125 9.43 -10.62 2.09
C GLU A 125 10.03 -11.83 1.39
N LYS A 126 11.35 -11.86 1.40
CA LYS A 126 12.11 -13.03 0.90
C LYS A 126 12.05 -14.20 1.92
N PRO A 127 12.12 -15.46 1.45
CA PRO A 127 11.99 -15.89 0.05
C PRO A 127 10.55 -15.73 -0.46
N MET A 128 10.36 -15.61 -1.76
CA MET A 128 9.04 -15.44 -2.39
C MET A 128 8.03 -16.50 -1.94
N THR A 129 8.46 -17.75 -1.96
CA THR A 129 7.68 -18.94 -1.58
C THR A 129 8.62 -20.05 -1.11
N ARG A 130 8.06 -21.14 -0.56
CA ARG A 130 8.85 -22.31 -0.16
C ARG A 130 9.16 -23.26 -1.32
N THR A 131 8.29 -23.30 -2.33
CA THR A 131 8.41 -24.20 -3.47
C THR A 131 8.25 -23.46 -4.78
N ILE A 132 8.80 -24.03 -5.86
CA ILE A 132 8.63 -23.51 -7.22
C ILE A 132 7.16 -23.54 -7.64
N GLY A 133 6.41 -24.57 -7.21
CA GLY A 133 4.99 -24.70 -7.51
C GLY A 133 4.15 -23.58 -6.92
N GLU A 134 4.41 -23.19 -5.67
CA GLU A 134 3.78 -22.01 -5.03
C GLU A 134 4.13 -20.72 -5.80
N GLY A 135 5.40 -20.57 -6.18
CA GLY A 135 5.85 -19.39 -6.94
C GLY A 135 5.14 -19.25 -8.29
N LYS A 136 4.95 -20.35 -9.02
CA LYS A 136 4.18 -20.36 -10.27
C LYS A 136 2.74 -19.88 -10.03
N ARG A 137 2.07 -20.36 -8.98
CA ARG A 137 0.72 -19.94 -8.65
C ARG A 137 0.61 -18.46 -8.28
N VAL A 138 1.61 -17.91 -7.59
CA VAL A 138 1.67 -16.47 -7.32
C VAL A 138 1.81 -15.69 -8.62
N MET A 139 2.70 -16.11 -9.53
CA MET A 139 2.87 -15.45 -10.83
C MET A 139 1.60 -15.48 -11.66
N GLU A 140 0.93 -16.64 -11.75
CA GLU A 140 -0.35 -16.82 -12.44
C GLU A 140 -1.42 -15.86 -11.88
N ALA A 141 -1.57 -15.81 -10.55
CA ALA A 141 -2.54 -14.93 -9.91
C ALA A 141 -2.24 -13.44 -10.18
N VAL A 142 -0.99 -13.02 -10.01
CA VAL A 142 -0.57 -11.63 -10.25
C VAL A 142 -0.85 -11.21 -11.69
N GLN A 143 -0.56 -12.07 -12.66
CA GLN A 143 -0.84 -11.82 -14.08
C GLN A 143 -2.34 -11.79 -14.36
N GLN A 144 -3.08 -12.79 -13.86
CA GLN A 144 -4.52 -12.92 -14.08
C GLN A 144 -5.31 -11.71 -13.55
N TYR A 145 -4.94 -11.21 -12.38
CA TYR A 145 -5.63 -10.08 -11.74
C TYR A 145 -4.99 -8.72 -12.04
N GLY A 146 -3.93 -8.68 -12.87
CA GLY A 146 -3.26 -7.45 -13.28
C GLY A 146 -2.67 -6.66 -12.10
N ARG A 147 -2.08 -7.38 -11.12
CA ARG A 147 -1.51 -6.74 -9.92
C ARG A 147 0.00 -6.63 -10.01
N MET A 148 0.56 -5.70 -9.24
CA MET A 148 2.00 -5.60 -9.09
C MET A 148 2.47 -6.51 -7.94
N PHE A 149 3.62 -7.17 -8.18
CA PHE A 149 4.29 -7.97 -7.16
C PHE A 149 5.75 -7.54 -7.03
N ARG A 150 6.15 -7.20 -5.82
CA ARG A 150 7.55 -6.90 -5.49
C ARG A 150 8.06 -7.84 -4.41
N LEU A 151 9.15 -8.54 -4.72
CA LEU A 151 9.91 -9.28 -3.73
C LEU A 151 10.90 -8.34 -3.02
N ASN A 152 10.92 -8.36 -1.70
CA ASN A 152 11.83 -7.53 -0.91
C ASN A 152 13.25 -8.11 -0.90
N THR A 153 14.04 -7.71 -1.88
CA THR A 153 15.47 -8.06 -2.01
C THR A 153 16.35 -6.84 -1.71
N TRP A 154 16.09 -6.18 -0.57
CA TRP A 154 16.70 -4.90 -0.17
C TRP A 154 18.23 -4.91 -0.27
N PHE A 155 18.87 -6.03 0.05
CA PHE A 155 20.34 -6.17 -0.02
C PHE A 155 20.91 -5.96 -1.43
N ARG A 156 20.11 -6.15 -2.50
CA ARG A 156 20.51 -5.87 -3.88
C ARG A 156 20.64 -4.39 -4.20
N PHE A 157 20.14 -3.53 -3.31
CA PHE A 157 20.16 -2.08 -3.47
C PHE A 157 21.12 -1.41 -2.48
N THR A 158 21.95 -2.20 -1.77
CA THR A 158 22.97 -1.67 -0.86
C THR A 158 24.34 -1.67 -1.55
N ASP A 159 25.14 -0.63 -1.32
CA ASP A 159 26.49 -0.49 -1.89
C ASP A 159 27.40 -1.68 -1.52
N GLN A 160 27.16 -2.32 -0.39
CA GLN A 160 27.90 -3.50 0.07
C GLN A 160 27.74 -4.73 -0.82
N PHE A 161 26.61 -4.86 -1.52
CA PHE A 161 26.38 -6.00 -2.42
C PHE A 161 27.09 -5.82 -3.76
N TYR A 162 27.16 -4.61 -4.26
CA TYR A 162 27.76 -4.32 -5.56
C TYR A 162 29.25 -3.98 -5.48
N GLY A 163 29.88 -3.97 -4.28
CA GLY A 163 31.34 -3.96 -3.99
C GLY A 163 32.30 -3.21 -4.92
N LEU A 164 31.82 -2.58 -5.97
CA LEU A 164 32.55 -1.99 -7.08
C LEU A 164 32.04 -0.59 -7.47
N GLY A 165 31.32 0.10 -6.59
CA GLY A 165 31.12 1.56 -6.72
C GLY A 165 30.39 2.06 -7.97
N THR A 166 29.68 1.24 -8.71
CA THR A 166 28.88 1.69 -9.85
C THR A 166 27.40 1.34 -9.63
N PRO A 167 26.49 2.34 -9.67
CA PRO A 167 25.07 2.07 -9.74
C PRO A 167 24.76 1.30 -11.03
N VAL A 168 24.05 0.18 -10.92
CA VAL A 168 23.45 -0.45 -12.09
C VAL A 168 22.34 0.50 -12.54
N GLN A 169 22.56 1.13 -13.71
CA GLN A 169 21.55 1.94 -14.39
C GLN A 169 20.45 1.07 -14.96
#